data_572e48086d1e43826678b8434b646b66
#
_entry.id   572e48086d1e43826678b8434b646b66
#
_cell.length_a   1.000
_cell.length_b   1.000
_cell.length_c   1.000
_cell.angle_alpha   90.00
_cell.angle_beta   90.00
_cell.angle_gamma   90.00
#
_symmetry.space_group_name_H-M   'P 1'
#
loop_
_entity.id
_entity.type
_entity.pdbx_description
1 polymer ?
#
loop_
_entity_poly.entity_id
_entity_poly.type
_entity_poly.pdbx_seq_one_letter_code
_entity_poly.pdbx_strand_id
1 'polypeptide(L)'
;MKIKHIMNHSVETISPATPIAKAAEKMREHDIGFLPVCDGDHLVGTLTDRDITIRSVAQGRDPRLAEVVEIMTPAVFYCYEDDETERVAQQMQEKEVRRMLILSSEKKLTGVVSLGDIARTSGEQDIAGETLGEIAEAA
;
A
#
# COMPACT_ATOMS: atom_id res chain seq x y z
N MET A 1 -20.21 -5.67 -4.48
CA MET A 1 -19.93 -4.25 -4.20
C MET A 1 -18.57 -3.89 -4.81
N LYS A 2 -18.51 -2.81 -5.53
CA LYS A 2 -17.25 -2.32 -6.11
C LYS A 2 -16.34 -1.75 -5.04
N ILE A 3 -15.04 -2.01 -5.15
CA ILE A 3 -14.06 -1.62 -4.13
C ILE A 3 -14.01 -0.10 -3.89
N LYS A 4 -14.31 0.71 -4.90
CA LYS A 4 -14.33 2.16 -4.76
C LYS A 4 -15.28 2.68 -3.68
N HIS A 5 -16.28 1.88 -3.30
CA HIS A 5 -17.24 2.27 -2.27
C HIS A 5 -16.75 2.05 -0.85
N ILE A 6 -15.66 1.29 -0.67
CA ILE A 6 -15.10 0.99 0.66
C ILE A 6 -13.63 1.36 0.80
N MET A 7 -12.94 1.74 -0.29
CA MET A 7 -11.54 2.15 -0.22
C MET A 7 -11.38 3.53 0.43
N ASN A 8 -10.19 3.79 0.95
CA ASN A 8 -9.83 5.11 1.46
C ASN A 8 -9.33 5.95 0.29
N HIS A 9 -9.97 7.10 0.04
CA HIS A 9 -9.62 8.02 -1.04
C HIS A 9 -8.55 9.04 -0.61
N SER A 10 -8.36 9.25 0.70
CA SER A 10 -7.37 10.18 1.24
C SER A 10 -6.04 9.46 1.41
N VAL A 11 -5.32 9.28 0.30
CA VAL A 11 -4.07 8.53 0.28
C VAL A 11 -2.88 9.49 0.32
N GLU A 12 -2.06 9.35 1.37
CA GLU A 12 -0.77 10.04 1.44
C GLU A 12 0.22 9.32 0.53
N THR A 13 0.92 10.09 -0.31
CA THR A 13 1.93 9.55 -1.24
C THR A 13 3.25 10.27 -1.06
N ILE A 14 4.29 9.71 -1.65
CA ILE A 14 5.63 10.31 -1.65
C ILE A 14 6.22 10.20 -3.06
N SER A 15 7.08 11.16 -3.43
CA SER A 15 7.79 11.13 -4.70
C SER A 15 9.05 10.26 -4.62
N PRO A 16 9.45 9.59 -5.71
CA PRO A 16 10.66 8.75 -5.71
C PRO A 16 11.95 9.54 -5.45
N ALA A 17 11.98 10.83 -5.77
CA ALA A 17 13.15 11.69 -5.57
C ALA A 17 13.22 12.31 -4.17
N THR A 18 12.25 12.04 -3.31
CA THR A 18 12.21 12.60 -1.96
C THR A 18 13.27 11.92 -1.07
N PRO A 19 13.98 12.69 -0.23
CA PRO A 19 14.88 12.09 0.77
C PRO A 19 14.14 11.14 1.71
N ILE A 20 14.79 10.05 2.08
CA ILE A 20 14.19 9.03 2.96
C ILE A 20 13.71 9.64 4.28
N ALA A 21 14.48 10.59 4.84
CA ALA A 21 14.10 11.27 6.09
C ALA A 21 12.75 11.98 5.99
N LYS A 22 12.44 12.56 4.83
CA LYS A 22 11.14 13.22 4.60
C LYS A 22 9.99 12.23 4.56
N ALA A 23 10.22 11.05 4.00
CA ALA A 23 9.23 9.97 4.02
C ALA A 23 8.97 9.52 5.46
N ALA A 24 10.01 9.34 6.26
CA ALA A 24 9.89 8.98 7.68
C ALA A 24 9.12 10.04 8.48
N GLU A 25 9.39 11.32 8.22
CA GLU A 25 8.65 12.43 8.84
C GLU A 25 7.16 12.36 8.50
N LYS A 26 6.83 12.09 7.24
CA LYS A 26 5.45 11.98 6.78
C LYS A 26 4.73 10.80 7.47
N MET A 27 5.41 9.67 7.59
CA MET A 27 4.88 8.52 8.33
C MET A 27 4.59 8.85 9.79
N ARG A 28 5.48 9.60 10.44
CA ARG A 28 5.30 10.03 11.82
C ARG A 28 4.12 10.99 11.95
N GLU A 29 4.03 11.99 11.08
CA GLU A 29 2.97 13.00 11.12
C GLU A 29 1.58 12.41 10.93
N HIS A 30 1.45 11.40 10.08
CA HIS A 30 0.18 10.76 9.75
C HIS A 30 -0.05 9.45 10.50
N ASP A 31 0.89 9.03 11.35
CA ASP A 31 0.84 7.77 12.11
C ASP A 31 0.59 6.57 11.19
N ILE A 32 1.37 6.48 10.11
CA ILE A 32 1.28 5.42 9.12
C ILE A 32 2.65 4.81 8.85
N GLY A 33 2.68 3.54 8.48
CA GLY A 33 3.92 2.83 8.16
C GLY A 33 4.03 2.44 6.68
N PHE A 34 3.20 3.02 5.83
CA PHE A 34 3.11 2.65 4.41
C PHE A 34 2.80 3.89 3.58
N LEU A 35 3.56 4.07 2.49
CA LEU A 35 3.35 5.15 1.52
C LEU A 35 3.45 4.60 0.10
N PRO A 36 2.42 4.79 -0.74
CA PRO A 36 2.59 4.63 -2.17
C PRO A 36 3.59 5.65 -2.69
N VAL A 37 4.47 5.23 -3.58
CA VAL A 37 5.44 6.10 -4.24
C VAL A 37 4.93 6.40 -5.63
N CYS A 38 4.73 7.70 -5.90
CA CYS A 38 4.14 8.15 -7.16
C CYS A 38 5.04 9.18 -7.86
N ASP A 39 5.18 9.03 -9.17
CA ASP A 39 5.78 10.04 -10.03
C ASP A 39 4.61 10.81 -10.68
N GLY A 40 4.33 12.00 -10.16
CA GLY A 40 3.06 12.67 -10.42
C GLY A 40 1.91 11.86 -9.82
N ASP A 41 0.96 11.44 -10.64
CA ASP A 41 -0.15 10.56 -10.23
C ASP A 41 0.05 9.09 -10.63
N HIS A 42 1.22 8.77 -11.22
CA HIS A 42 1.57 7.41 -11.62
C HIS A 42 2.24 6.66 -10.48
N LEU A 43 1.66 5.52 -10.11
CA LEU A 43 2.22 4.63 -9.10
C LEU A 43 3.50 3.97 -9.64
N VAL A 44 4.62 4.12 -8.93
CA VAL A 44 5.90 3.53 -9.31
C VAL A 44 6.45 2.56 -8.26
N GLY A 45 5.97 2.62 -7.03
CA GLY A 45 6.46 1.75 -5.97
C GLY A 45 5.69 1.90 -4.67
N THR A 46 6.17 1.20 -3.66
CA THR A 46 5.67 1.27 -2.29
C THR A 46 6.83 1.41 -1.32
N LEU A 47 6.61 2.08 -0.23
CA LEU A 47 7.59 2.27 0.83
C LEU A 47 6.96 1.99 2.18
N THR A 48 7.63 1.16 2.99
CA THR A 48 7.19 0.89 4.35
C THR A 48 8.23 1.37 5.36
N ASP A 49 7.84 1.50 6.62
CA ASP A 49 8.75 1.76 7.73
C ASP A 49 9.80 0.64 7.86
N ARG A 50 9.42 -0.60 7.56
CA ARG A 50 10.37 -1.72 7.52
C ARG A 50 11.42 -1.51 6.43
N ASP A 51 11.04 -1.03 5.24
CA ASP A 51 12.00 -0.71 4.16
C ASP A 51 13.02 0.33 4.62
N ILE A 52 12.57 1.36 5.33
CA ILE A 52 13.45 2.40 5.87
C ILE A 52 14.44 1.80 6.86
N THR A 53 13.99 0.93 7.75
CA THR A 53 14.85 0.30 8.75
C THR A 53 15.86 -0.66 8.10
N ILE A 54 15.39 -1.55 7.24
CA ILE A 54 16.21 -2.65 6.71
C ILE A 54 17.08 -2.20 5.53
N ARG A 55 16.55 -1.37 4.65
CA ARG A 55 17.24 -0.98 3.41
C ARG A 55 17.94 0.36 3.49
N SER A 56 17.68 1.16 4.51
CA SER A 56 18.33 2.44 4.74
C SER A 56 19.24 2.37 5.98
N VAL A 57 18.66 2.29 7.17
CA VAL A 57 19.43 2.34 8.43
C VAL A 57 20.41 1.18 8.53
N ALA A 58 19.97 -0.06 8.30
CA ALA A 58 20.82 -1.25 8.41
C ALA A 58 21.92 -1.30 7.34
N GLN A 59 21.71 -0.63 6.20
CA GLN A 59 22.69 -0.56 5.10
C GLN A 59 23.65 0.62 5.23
N GLY A 60 23.51 1.44 6.26
CA GLY A 60 24.38 2.60 6.49
C GLY A 60 24.13 3.76 5.53
N ARG A 61 22.97 3.83 4.89
CA ARG A 61 22.60 4.97 4.04
C ARG A 61 22.28 6.18 4.89
N ASP A 62 22.68 7.37 4.44
CA ASP A 62 22.27 8.61 5.09
C ASP A 62 20.86 8.98 4.59
N PRO A 63 19.83 8.90 5.44
CA PRO A 63 18.44 9.15 5.02
C PRO A 63 18.18 10.60 4.62
N ARG A 64 19.06 11.52 4.96
CA ARG A 64 18.95 12.93 4.55
C ARG A 64 19.39 13.14 3.10
N LEU A 65 20.24 12.25 2.57
CA LEU A 65 20.83 12.32 1.24
C LEU A 65 20.26 11.28 0.28
N ALA A 66 20.04 10.05 0.76
CA ALA A 66 19.50 8.97 -0.05
C ALA A 66 18.02 9.22 -0.34
N GLU A 67 17.60 8.84 -1.55
CA GLU A 67 16.25 9.05 -2.02
C GLU A 67 15.38 7.80 -1.86
N VAL A 68 14.07 8.00 -1.78
CA VAL A 68 13.06 6.93 -1.65
C VAL A 68 13.22 5.86 -2.73
N VAL A 69 13.51 6.26 -3.97
CA VAL A 69 13.67 5.32 -5.08
C VAL A 69 14.75 4.27 -4.82
N GLU A 70 15.75 4.58 -4.01
CA GLU A 70 16.86 3.66 -3.71
C GLU A 70 16.45 2.49 -2.82
N ILE A 71 15.37 2.65 -2.06
CA ILE A 71 14.94 1.65 -1.08
C ILE A 71 13.49 1.17 -1.26
N MET A 72 12.71 1.80 -2.13
CA MET A 72 11.32 1.39 -2.36
C MET A 72 11.22 0.01 -3.00
N THR A 73 10.07 -0.62 -2.83
CA THR A 73 9.71 -1.81 -3.60
C THR A 73 8.97 -1.36 -4.85
N PRO A 74 9.37 -1.76 -6.07
CA PRO A 74 8.63 -1.41 -7.27
C PRO A 74 7.18 -1.92 -7.18
N ALA A 75 6.21 -1.11 -7.61
CA ALA A 75 4.81 -1.49 -7.58
C ALA A 75 4.53 -2.49 -8.70
N VAL A 76 4.14 -3.71 -8.30
CA VAL A 76 3.96 -4.82 -9.24
C VAL A 76 2.53 -5.37 -9.26
N PHE A 77 1.68 -5.00 -8.30
CA PHE A 77 0.30 -5.45 -8.26
C PHE A 77 -0.61 -4.40 -7.63
N TYR A 78 -1.82 -4.34 -8.17
CA TYR A 78 -2.86 -3.39 -7.79
C TYR A 78 -4.20 -3.92 -8.29
N CYS A 79 -5.29 -3.32 -7.84
CA CYS A 79 -6.62 -3.57 -8.38
C CYS A 79 -7.20 -2.27 -8.93
N TYR A 80 -8.32 -2.36 -9.62
CA TYR A 80 -9.00 -1.19 -10.18
C TYR A 80 -10.23 -0.85 -9.33
N GLU A 81 -10.60 0.42 -9.35
CA GLU A 81 -11.70 0.94 -8.53
C GLU A 81 -13.05 0.30 -8.82
N ASP A 82 -13.23 -0.23 -10.02
CA ASP A 82 -14.46 -0.93 -10.41
C ASP A 82 -14.42 -2.44 -10.17
N ASP A 83 -13.32 -2.97 -9.63
CA ASP A 83 -13.23 -4.38 -9.27
C ASP A 83 -14.15 -4.68 -8.08
N GLU A 84 -14.73 -5.87 -8.08
CA GLU A 84 -15.56 -6.34 -6.98
C GLU A 84 -14.73 -6.64 -5.74
N THR A 85 -15.31 -6.45 -4.57
CA THR A 85 -14.65 -6.69 -3.28
C THR A 85 -14.05 -8.09 -3.18
N GLU A 86 -14.78 -9.10 -3.68
CA GLU A 86 -14.34 -10.50 -3.68
C GLU A 86 -13.05 -10.69 -4.48
N ARG A 87 -12.95 -10.01 -5.63
CA ARG A 87 -11.73 -10.08 -6.46
C ARG A 87 -10.54 -9.43 -5.74
N VAL A 88 -10.76 -8.31 -5.09
CA VAL A 88 -9.70 -7.63 -4.33
C VAL A 88 -9.22 -8.51 -3.18
N ALA A 89 -10.15 -9.11 -2.43
CA ALA A 89 -9.82 -10.05 -1.37
C ALA A 89 -9.02 -11.25 -1.91
N GLN A 90 -9.43 -11.79 -3.05
CA GLN A 90 -8.71 -12.89 -3.71
C GLN A 90 -7.28 -12.48 -4.07
N GLN A 91 -7.08 -11.27 -4.60
CA GLN A 91 -5.75 -10.76 -4.91
C GLN A 91 -4.90 -10.60 -3.65
N MET A 92 -5.50 -10.17 -2.54
CA MET A 92 -4.80 -10.11 -1.25
C MET A 92 -4.33 -11.49 -0.80
N GLN A 93 -5.15 -12.52 -0.99
CA GLN A 93 -4.78 -13.92 -0.67
C GLN A 93 -3.62 -14.38 -1.55
N GLU A 94 -3.74 -14.20 -2.86
CA GLU A 94 -2.72 -14.64 -3.82
C GLU A 94 -1.37 -13.96 -3.61
N LYS A 95 -1.38 -12.67 -3.24
CA LYS A 95 -0.17 -11.87 -3.03
C LYS A 95 0.29 -11.87 -1.58
N GLU A 96 -0.48 -12.47 -0.67
CA GLU A 96 -0.16 -12.54 0.76
C GLU A 96 0.04 -11.15 1.38
N VAL A 97 -0.84 -10.21 1.01
CA VAL A 97 -0.79 -8.82 1.49
C VAL A 97 -2.10 -8.42 2.17
N ARG A 98 -2.03 -7.46 3.08
CA ARG A 98 -3.17 -6.95 3.84
C ARG A 98 -3.67 -5.60 3.34
N ARG A 99 -3.03 -5.04 2.33
CA ARG A 99 -3.42 -3.80 1.67
C ARG A 99 -3.33 -3.98 0.17
N MET A 100 -4.17 -3.24 -0.53
CA MET A 100 -4.17 -3.23 -1.99
C MET A 100 -4.29 -1.79 -2.46
N LEU A 101 -3.43 -1.42 -3.40
CA LEU A 101 -3.51 -0.13 -4.07
C LEU A 101 -4.57 -0.21 -5.15
N ILE A 102 -5.36 0.85 -5.27
CA ILE A 102 -6.48 0.90 -6.21
C ILE A 102 -6.22 2.01 -7.22
N LEU A 103 -6.32 1.65 -8.48
CA LEU A 103 -6.11 2.58 -9.61
C LEU A 103 -7.42 2.84 -10.35
N SER A 104 -7.49 3.99 -11.01
CA SER A 104 -8.54 4.28 -11.97
C SER A 104 -8.31 3.53 -13.28
N SER A 105 -9.28 3.57 -14.19
CA SER A 105 -9.12 3.03 -15.55
C SER A 105 -7.96 3.67 -16.32
N GLU A 106 -7.56 4.87 -15.94
CA GLU A 106 -6.42 5.58 -16.51
C GLU A 106 -5.09 5.25 -15.80
N LYS A 107 -5.10 4.27 -14.88
CA LYS A 107 -3.95 3.81 -14.12
C LYS A 107 -3.39 4.87 -13.16
N LYS A 108 -4.22 5.78 -12.69
CA LYS A 108 -3.87 6.75 -11.65
C LYS A 108 -4.26 6.20 -10.28
N LEU A 109 -3.43 6.43 -9.27
CA LEU A 109 -3.73 6.01 -7.92
C LEU A 109 -4.94 6.79 -7.40
N THR A 110 -6.01 6.08 -7.03
CA THR A 110 -7.26 6.67 -6.54
C THR A 110 -7.61 6.27 -5.11
N GLY A 111 -7.00 5.22 -4.60
CA GLY A 111 -7.30 4.79 -3.24
C GLY A 111 -6.41 3.67 -2.76
N VAL A 112 -6.61 3.30 -1.51
CA VAL A 112 -6.01 2.15 -0.88
C VAL A 112 -7.08 1.47 -0.03
N VAL A 113 -7.07 0.15 -0.01
CA VAL A 113 -7.98 -0.64 0.82
C VAL A 113 -7.17 -1.61 1.67
N SER A 114 -7.57 -1.77 2.93
CA SER A 114 -7.01 -2.78 3.81
C SER A 114 -7.98 -3.93 4.00
N LEU A 115 -7.46 -5.06 4.47
CA LEU A 115 -8.32 -6.18 4.86
C LEU A 115 -9.30 -5.76 5.96
N GLY A 116 -8.87 -4.87 6.87
CA GLY A 116 -9.74 -4.29 7.90
C GLY A 116 -10.90 -3.48 7.31
N ASP A 117 -10.65 -2.75 6.23
CA ASP A 117 -11.71 -2.00 5.55
C ASP A 117 -12.77 -2.94 5.00
N ILE A 118 -12.36 -4.06 4.41
CA ILE A 118 -13.28 -5.10 3.92
C ILE A 118 -14.07 -5.70 5.10
N ALA A 119 -13.40 -6.01 6.20
CA ALA A 119 -14.03 -6.61 7.38
C ALA A 119 -15.09 -5.71 8.02
N ARG A 120 -14.91 -4.39 7.95
CA ARG A 120 -15.87 -3.44 8.49
C ARG A 120 -17.12 -3.24 7.62
N THR A 121 -17.07 -3.70 6.36
CA THR A 121 -18.22 -3.60 5.45
C THR A 121 -19.18 -4.75 5.75
N SER A 122 -20.47 -4.43 5.94
CA SER A 122 -21.49 -5.43 6.25
C SER A 122 -21.55 -6.51 5.17
N GLY A 123 -21.48 -7.78 5.58
CA GLY A 123 -21.55 -8.93 4.69
C GLY A 123 -20.18 -9.39 4.15
N GLU A 124 -19.10 -8.69 4.48
CA GLU A 124 -17.76 -9.01 3.97
C GLU A 124 -16.82 -9.62 5.03
N GLN A 125 -17.29 -9.82 6.27
CA GLN A 125 -16.47 -10.33 7.37
C GLN A 125 -15.91 -11.74 7.11
N ASP A 126 -16.70 -12.62 6.51
CA ASP A 126 -16.26 -13.98 6.21
C ASP A 126 -15.12 -13.99 5.20
N ILE A 127 -15.23 -13.17 4.14
CA ILE A 127 -14.18 -13.02 3.12
C ILE A 127 -12.90 -12.47 3.78
N ALA A 128 -13.02 -11.47 4.65
CA ALA A 128 -11.89 -10.90 5.35
C ALA A 128 -11.22 -11.91 6.29
N GLY A 129 -12.01 -12.72 6.98
CA GLY A 129 -11.52 -13.76 7.87
C GLY A 129 -10.74 -14.84 7.12
N GLU A 130 -11.27 -15.32 6.00
CA GLU A 130 -10.58 -16.29 5.14
C GLU A 130 -9.27 -15.73 4.61
N THR A 131 -9.29 -14.50 4.11
CA THR A 131 -8.11 -13.85 3.55
C THR A 131 -7.02 -13.67 4.61
N LEU A 132 -7.40 -13.26 5.83
CA LEU A 132 -6.45 -13.10 6.93
C LEU A 132 -5.84 -14.46 7.31
N GLY A 133 -6.65 -15.52 7.35
CA GLY A 133 -6.18 -16.87 7.65
C GLY A 133 -5.14 -17.34 6.65
N GLU A 134 -5.39 -17.15 5.35
CA GLU A 134 -4.45 -17.50 4.27
C GLU A 134 -3.13 -16.73 4.40
N ILE A 135 -3.19 -15.43 4.65
CA ILE A 135 -2.00 -14.58 4.83
C ILE A 135 -1.21 -15.03 6.06
N ALA A 136 -1.90 -15.33 7.18
CA ALA A 136 -1.26 -15.76 8.41
C ALA A 136 -0.56 -17.12 8.28
N GLU A 137 -1.15 -18.05 7.52
CA GLU A 137 -0.54 -19.37 7.26
C GLU A 137 0.74 -19.26 6.44
N ALA A 138 0.79 -18.29 5.51
CA ALA A 138 1.94 -18.08 4.65
C ALA A 138 3.10 -17.37 5.37
N ALA A 139 2.81 -16.66 6.44
CA ALA A 139 3.81 -15.95 7.22
C ALA A 139 4.51 -16.90 8.19
#